data_82eecd2af4eef84ebbd22a59e89f6cc8
#
_entry.id   82eecd2af4eef84ebbd22a59e89f6cc8
#
_cell.length_a   1.000
_cell.length_b   1.000
_cell.length_c   1.000
_cell.angle_alpha   90.00
_cell.angle_beta   90.00
_cell.angle_gamma   90.00
#
_symmetry.space_group_name_H-M   'P 1'
#
loop_
_entity.id
_entity.type
_entity.pdbx_description
1 polymer ?
#
loop_
_entity_poly.entity_id
_entity_poly.type
_entity_poly.pdbx_seq_one_letter_code
_entity_poly.pdbx_strand_id
1 'polypeptide(L)'
;MRLNCQIVTRRISSTSVVLASAAILAIAPAAMAQTNPGGMPPTSPTQQGPPGAQPGASPMDRALNNNGQDPNGPAAMMDKAFVRKAMEGGMAEVQLGQLAAQKGSSEDVKQFGQKMVDDHTKLNEQMKQVAEQLNVKPPTSLSSKDKATMKKLQALNGDAFDKAYIKDMVSDHKKDANEFTEEAQHASNPALQQAASQGAQVIGEHLQMIQQIAQKNNVAEK
;
A
#
# COMPACT_ATOMS: atom_id res chain seq x y z
N MET A 1 -41.37 -47.69 -25.02
CA MET A 1 -41.21 -46.23 -25.11
C MET A 1 -39.75 -45.89 -24.93
N ARG A 2 -39.01 -45.56 -26.02
CA ARG A 2 -37.57 -45.31 -25.98
C ARG A 2 -37.35 -43.81 -25.91
N LEU A 3 -36.70 -43.30 -24.84
CA LEU A 3 -36.27 -41.92 -24.76
C LEU A 3 -34.87 -41.77 -25.39
N ASN A 4 -34.82 -40.95 -26.44
CA ASN A 4 -33.57 -40.54 -27.11
C ASN A 4 -32.86 -39.50 -26.28
N CYS A 5 -31.63 -39.79 -25.84
CA CYS A 5 -30.73 -38.84 -25.22
C CYS A 5 -29.90 -38.16 -26.31
N GLN A 6 -30.18 -36.90 -26.62
CA GLN A 6 -29.38 -36.11 -27.56
C GLN A 6 -28.25 -35.45 -26.81
N ILE A 7 -27.02 -35.85 -27.09
CA ILE A 7 -25.79 -35.21 -26.59
C ILE A 7 -25.49 -33.97 -27.47
N VAL A 8 -25.63 -32.78 -26.90
CA VAL A 8 -25.23 -31.53 -27.56
C VAL A 8 -23.77 -31.26 -27.27
N THR A 9 -22.93 -31.57 -28.27
CA THR A 9 -21.49 -31.27 -28.22
C THR A 9 -21.28 -29.78 -28.59
N ARG A 10 -20.97 -28.93 -27.61
CA ARG A 10 -20.54 -27.56 -27.88
C ARG A 10 -19.06 -27.55 -28.28
N ARG A 11 -18.81 -27.12 -29.51
CA ARG A 11 -17.46 -26.83 -30.03
C ARG A 11 -16.92 -25.55 -29.35
N ILE A 12 -15.78 -25.67 -28.71
CA ILE A 12 -15.01 -24.54 -28.17
C ILE A 12 -14.15 -24.01 -29.31
N SER A 13 -14.46 -22.82 -29.79
CA SER A 13 -13.61 -22.07 -30.75
C SER A 13 -12.44 -21.46 -30.04
N SER A 14 -11.24 -21.93 -30.34
CA SER A 14 -9.98 -21.34 -29.90
C SER A 14 -9.72 -20.04 -30.69
N THR A 15 -9.81 -18.90 -30.05
CA THR A 15 -9.35 -17.63 -30.61
C THR A 15 -7.87 -17.43 -30.23
N SER A 16 -7.02 -17.45 -31.24
CA SER A 16 -5.59 -17.21 -31.13
C SER A 16 -5.31 -15.75 -30.77
N VAL A 17 -4.62 -15.53 -29.66
CA VAL A 17 -4.10 -14.22 -29.26
C VAL A 17 -2.78 -13.98 -29.98
N VAL A 18 -2.74 -12.99 -30.84
CA VAL A 18 -1.53 -12.50 -31.52
C VAL A 18 -0.73 -11.63 -30.53
N LEU A 19 0.47 -12.07 -30.18
CA LEU A 19 1.45 -11.26 -29.45
C LEU A 19 2.05 -10.22 -30.40
N ALA A 20 1.77 -8.96 -30.15
CA ALA A 20 2.48 -7.83 -30.76
C ALA A 20 3.70 -7.47 -29.89
N SER A 21 4.90 -7.79 -30.38
CA SER A 21 6.17 -7.38 -29.78
C SER A 21 6.45 -5.92 -30.11
N ALA A 22 6.42 -5.03 -29.13
CA ALA A 22 6.88 -3.64 -29.26
C ALA A 22 8.39 -3.55 -28.97
N ALA A 23 9.18 -3.23 -29.98
CA ALA A 23 10.60 -2.95 -29.85
C ALA A 23 10.80 -1.56 -29.22
N ILE A 24 11.47 -1.49 -28.08
CA ILE A 24 11.88 -0.25 -27.44
C ILE A 24 13.22 0.18 -28.01
N LEU A 25 13.22 1.29 -28.75
CA LEU A 25 14.41 1.93 -29.30
C LEU A 25 15.06 2.78 -28.20
N ALA A 26 16.25 2.39 -27.75
CA ALA A 26 17.02 3.15 -26.78
C ALA A 26 17.75 4.32 -27.50
N ILE A 27 17.41 5.55 -27.14
CA ILE A 27 18.14 6.76 -27.58
C ILE A 27 19.07 7.17 -26.44
N ALA A 28 20.38 7.05 -26.65
CA ALA A 28 21.41 7.56 -25.77
C ALA A 28 21.66 9.07 -26.05
N PRO A 29 21.77 9.95 -25.03
CA PRO A 29 22.20 11.32 -25.25
C PRO A 29 23.73 11.40 -25.38
N ALA A 30 24.20 12.04 -26.44
CA ALA A 30 25.59 12.36 -26.69
C ALA A 30 26.07 13.45 -25.71
N ALA A 31 27.17 13.18 -25.00
CA ALA A 31 27.87 14.16 -24.19
C ALA A 31 28.66 15.12 -25.10
N MET A 32 28.31 16.41 -25.11
CA MET A 32 29.10 17.47 -25.72
C MET A 32 30.19 17.90 -24.74
N ALA A 33 31.45 17.63 -25.09
CA ALA A 33 32.61 18.20 -24.42
C ALA A 33 32.79 19.67 -24.84
N GLN A 34 32.69 20.60 -23.90
CA GLN A 34 33.07 22.00 -24.12
C GLN A 34 34.55 22.17 -23.69
N THR A 35 35.38 22.44 -24.65
CA THR A 35 36.76 22.89 -24.46
C THR A 35 36.78 24.41 -24.23
N ASN A 36 37.35 24.86 -23.09
CA ASN A 36 37.53 26.26 -22.79
C ASN A 36 39.04 26.59 -22.83
N PRO A 37 39.53 27.42 -23.76
CA PRO A 37 40.91 27.91 -23.77
C PRO A 37 40.96 29.30 -23.17
N GLY A 38 41.50 29.44 -21.97
CA GLY A 38 41.75 30.76 -21.38
C GLY A 38 42.72 30.68 -20.22
N GLY A 39 44.01 30.83 -20.49
CA GLY A 39 45.05 30.86 -19.48
C GLY A 39 45.08 32.15 -18.68
N MET A 40 45.35 32.09 -17.39
CA MET A 40 45.80 33.20 -16.57
C MET A 40 47.09 32.86 -15.83
N PRO A 41 47.96 33.86 -15.57
CA PRO A 41 49.28 33.65 -15.01
C PRO A 41 49.26 33.42 -13.49
N PRO A 42 50.38 32.89 -12.91
CA PRO A 42 50.42 32.55 -11.51
C PRO A 42 50.67 33.76 -10.63
N THR A 43 49.89 33.95 -9.59
CA THR A 43 50.18 34.87 -8.47
C THR A 43 50.61 34.12 -7.23
N SER A 44 51.63 34.66 -6.59
CA SER A 44 52.46 34.17 -5.49
C SER A 44 51.72 33.75 -4.20
N PRO A 45 52.38 32.99 -3.31
CA PRO A 45 51.77 32.33 -2.18
C PRO A 45 51.55 33.32 -1.01
N THR A 46 50.32 33.34 -0.49
CA THR A 46 49.99 34.04 0.76
C THR A 46 49.74 33.00 1.86
N GLN A 47 50.53 33.08 2.87
CA GLN A 47 50.55 32.56 4.24
C GLN A 47 49.29 31.74 4.68
N GLN A 48 49.56 30.52 5.07
CA GLN A 48 48.71 29.71 5.94
C GLN A 48 48.55 30.36 7.30
N GLY A 49 47.35 30.80 7.63
CA GLY A 49 46.90 31.04 9.00
C GLY A 49 46.50 29.72 9.67
N PRO A 50 46.49 29.63 11.02
CA PRO A 50 46.13 28.38 11.70
C PRO A 50 44.65 28.02 11.46
N PRO A 51 44.27 26.71 11.55
CA PRO A 51 42.91 26.28 11.31
C PRO A 51 41.97 26.88 12.35
N GLY A 52 41.31 27.97 11.98
CA GLY A 52 40.24 28.54 12.76
C GLY A 52 39.05 27.61 12.75
N ALA A 53 38.58 27.25 13.94
CA ALA A 53 37.34 26.54 14.15
C ALA A 53 36.24 27.22 13.34
N GLN A 54 35.59 26.47 12.44
CA GLN A 54 34.33 26.92 11.84
C GLN A 54 33.35 27.22 12.98
N PRO A 55 32.68 28.39 12.98
CA PRO A 55 31.58 28.63 13.91
C PRO A 55 30.56 27.52 13.69
N GLY A 56 30.32 26.72 14.69
CA GLY A 56 29.26 25.73 14.66
C GLY A 56 27.96 26.41 14.30
N ALA A 57 27.30 25.97 13.23
CA ALA A 57 25.98 26.44 12.87
C ALA A 57 25.09 26.41 14.12
N SER A 58 24.42 27.53 14.38
CA SER A 58 23.53 27.63 15.54
C SER A 58 22.44 26.52 15.45
N PRO A 59 21.88 26.11 16.60
CA PRO A 59 20.75 25.17 16.57
C PRO A 59 19.61 25.62 15.65
N MET A 60 19.49 26.94 15.45
CA MET A 60 18.48 27.52 14.56
C MET A 60 18.83 27.38 13.09
N ASP A 61 20.12 27.47 12.71
CA ASP A 61 20.57 27.24 11.33
C ASP A 61 20.46 25.74 10.94
N ARG A 62 20.61 24.83 11.91
CA ARG A 62 20.33 23.41 11.74
C ARG A 62 18.84 23.14 11.53
N ALA A 63 17.95 23.83 12.24
CA ALA A 63 16.50 23.69 12.08
C ALA A 63 16.01 24.20 10.72
N LEU A 64 16.62 25.26 10.18
CA LEU A 64 16.25 25.85 8.89
C LEU A 64 16.82 25.07 7.69
N ASN A 65 17.91 24.32 7.88
CA ASN A 65 18.55 23.55 6.81
C ASN A 65 18.14 22.06 6.82
N ASN A 66 17.41 21.64 7.83
CA ASN A 66 16.82 20.30 7.89
C ASN A 66 15.45 20.34 7.20
N ASN A 67 15.46 20.14 5.91
CA ASN A 67 14.30 20.08 5.00
C ASN A 67 13.31 18.97 5.39
N GLY A 68 12.71 19.04 6.59
CA GLY A 68 11.68 18.12 7.09
C GLY A 68 12.14 16.69 7.44
N GLN A 69 13.45 16.40 7.38
CA GLN A 69 14.00 15.04 7.54
C GLN A 69 14.65 14.76 8.89
N ASP A 70 14.15 15.34 9.97
CA ASP A 70 14.52 14.85 11.30
C ASP A 70 13.89 13.47 11.53
N PRO A 71 14.68 12.36 11.58
CA PRO A 71 14.14 11.01 11.73
C PRO A 71 13.39 10.79 13.05
N ASN A 72 13.45 11.75 13.95
CA ASN A 72 12.75 11.76 15.23
C ASN A 72 11.83 13.00 15.40
N GLY A 73 11.68 13.81 14.34
CA GLY A 73 10.75 14.93 14.34
C GLY A 73 9.28 14.49 14.37
N PRO A 74 8.36 15.42 14.69
CA PRO A 74 6.92 15.11 14.79
C PRO A 74 6.37 14.40 13.53
N ALA A 75 6.73 14.87 12.33
CA ALA A 75 6.29 14.29 11.07
C ALA A 75 6.77 12.82 10.91
N ALA A 76 8.06 12.56 11.18
CA ALA A 76 8.58 11.20 11.13
C ALA A 76 7.97 10.28 12.21
N MET A 77 7.55 10.81 13.34
CA MET A 77 6.84 10.04 14.37
C MET A 77 5.42 9.69 13.90
N MET A 78 4.74 10.58 13.17
CA MET A 78 3.43 10.33 12.56
C MET A 78 3.55 9.25 11.49
N ASP A 79 4.53 9.35 10.58
CA ASP A 79 4.82 8.32 9.58
C ASP A 79 5.02 6.94 10.22
N LYS A 80 5.83 6.86 11.29
CA LYS A 80 6.08 5.60 12.00
C LYS A 80 4.81 5.04 12.67
N ALA A 81 3.96 5.92 13.20
CA ALA A 81 2.69 5.52 13.82
C ALA A 81 1.72 4.99 12.77
N PHE A 82 1.63 5.65 11.61
CA PHE A 82 0.82 5.19 10.49
C PHE A 82 1.29 3.82 9.99
N VAL A 83 2.59 3.66 9.70
CA VAL A 83 3.16 2.39 9.22
C VAL A 83 2.83 1.24 10.17
N ARG A 84 2.98 1.44 11.49
CA ARG A 84 2.61 0.41 12.47
C ARG A 84 1.15 0.04 12.40
N LYS A 85 0.26 1.05 12.34
CA LYS A 85 -1.19 0.86 12.26
C LYS A 85 -1.60 0.17 10.96
N ALA A 86 -1.06 0.60 9.82
CA ALA A 86 -1.32 0.00 8.52
C ALA A 86 -0.91 -1.48 8.48
N MET A 87 0.24 -1.83 9.07
CA MET A 87 0.67 -3.24 9.16
C MET A 87 -0.21 -4.08 10.10
N GLU A 88 -0.72 -3.49 11.20
CA GLU A 88 -1.66 -4.19 12.09
C GLU A 88 -2.99 -4.46 11.37
N GLY A 89 -3.56 -3.45 10.70
CA GLY A 89 -4.79 -3.57 9.90
C GLY A 89 -4.62 -4.59 8.79
N GLY A 90 -3.58 -4.44 7.97
CA GLY A 90 -3.33 -5.36 6.86
C GLY A 90 -3.14 -6.82 7.30
N MET A 91 -2.53 -7.07 8.48
CA MET A 91 -2.48 -8.41 9.06
C MET A 91 -3.89 -8.93 9.42
N ALA A 92 -4.75 -8.07 9.97
CA ALA A 92 -6.12 -8.43 10.31
C ALA A 92 -6.94 -8.74 9.05
N GLU A 93 -6.80 -7.93 8.01
CA GLU A 93 -7.55 -8.07 6.77
C GLU A 93 -7.18 -9.35 6.00
N VAL A 94 -5.92 -9.76 6.01
CA VAL A 94 -5.51 -11.08 5.47
C VAL A 94 -6.21 -12.20 6.24
N GLN A 95 -6.23 -12.17 7.57
CA GLN A 95 -6.87 -13.24 8.36
C GLN A 95 -8.40 -13.23 8.24
N LEU A 96 -9.01 -12.05 8.20
CA LEU A 96 -10.46 -11.90 7.99
C LEU A 96 -10.86 -12.31 6.58
N GLY A 97 -10.02 -12.02 5.57
CA GLY A 97 -10.19 -12.49 4.21
C GLY A 97 -10.14 -14.02 4.11
N GLN A 98 -9.16 -14.65 4.75
CA GLN A 98 -9.07 -16.12 4.85
C GLN A 98 -10.32 -16.72 5.49
N LEU A 99 -10.80 -16.10 6.57
CA LEU A 99 -12.02 -16.56 7.24
C LEU A 99 -13.24 -16.43 6.31
N ALA A 100 -13.35 -15.34 5.55
CA ALA A 100 -14.44 -15.13 4.60
C ALA A 100 -14.38 -16.11 3.42
N ALA A 101 -13.19 -16.36 2.87
CA ALA A 101 -13.00 -17.35 1.81
C ALA A 101 -13.42 -18.77 2.26
N GLN A 102 -13.23 -19.10 3.53
CA GLN A 102 -13.57 -20.43 4.08
C GLN A 102 -15.02 -20.53 4.54
N LYS A 103 -15.57 -19.51 5.19
CA LYS A 103 -16.87 -19.53 5.89
C LYS A 103 -17.99 -18.81 5.15
N GLY A 104 -17.67 -17.98 4.17
CA GLY A 104 -18.68 -17.23 3.41
C GLY A 104 -19.75 -18.17 2.87
N SER A 105 -21.00 -17.77 2.97
CA SER A 105 -22.14 -18.50 2.43
C SER A 105 -22.32 -18.18 0.95
N SER A 106 -22.22 -16.89 0.61
CA SER A 106 -22.32 -16.44 -0.78
C SER A 106 -20.96 -16.51 -1.49
N GLU A 107 -21.01 -16.78 -2.80
CA GLU A 107 -19.82 -16.82 -3.64
C GLU A 107 -19.15 -15.43 -3.72
N ASP A 108 -19.94 -14.34 -3.74
CA ASP A 108 -19.43 -12.97 -3.75
C ASP A 108 -18.56 -12.70 -2.50
N VAL A 109 -18.96 -13.17 -1.31
CA VAL A 109 -18.21 -13.00 -0.06
C VAL A 109 -16.92 -13.83 -0.07
N LYS A 110 -16.96 -15.06 -0.57
CA LYS A 110 -15.76 -15.91 -0.69
C LYS A 110 -14.72 -15.31 -1.63
N GLN A 111 -15.17 -14.85 -2.80
CA GLN A 111 -14.28 -14.23 -3.79
C GLN A 111 -13.69 -12.92 -3.29
N PHE A 112 -14.49 -12.10 -2.62
CA PHE A 112 -13.99 -10.90 -1.97
C PHE A 112 -12.96 -11.25 -0.87
N GLY A 113 -13.23 -12.26 -0.05
CA GLY A 113 -12.29 -12.75 0.96
C GLY A 113 -10.96 -13.19 0.36
N GLN A 114 -10.98 -13.92 -0.76
CA GLN A 114 -9.73 -14.31 -1.45
C GLN A 114 -8.99 -13.09 -2.00
N LYS A 115 -9.69 -12.14 -2.61
CA LYS A 115 -9.09 -10.89 -3.10
C LYS A 115 -8.43 -10.09 -1.96
N MET A 116 -9.08 -10.02 -0.81
CA MET A 116 -8.51 -9.40 0.40
C MET A 116 -7.17 -10.04 0.79
N VAL A 117 -7.10 -11.38 0.78
CA VAL A 117 -5.86 -12.11 1.07
C VAL A 117 -4.76 -11.75 0.08
N ASP A 118 -5.06 -11.80 -1.20
CA ASP A 118 -4.07 -11.63 -2.27
C ASP A 118 -3.51 -10.20 -2.29
N ASP A 119 -4.37 -9.20 -2.16
CA ASP A 119 -3.95 -7.81 -2.28
C ASP A 119 -3.35 -7.27 -0.98
N HIS A 120 -3.94 -7.57 0.19
CA HIS A 120 -3.38 -7.13 1.46
C HIS A 120 -2.06 -7.84 1.82
N THR A 121 -1.83 -9.06 1.32
CA THR A 121 -0.50 -9.68 1.41
C THR A 121 0.55 -8.84 0.68
N LYS A 122 0.26 -8.39 -0.55
CA LYS A 122 1.18 -7.53 -1.33
C LYS A 122 1.40 -6.17 -0.67
N LEU A 123 0.31 -5.53 -0.21
CA LEU A 123 0.40 -4.25 0.50
C LEU A 123 1.23 -4.37 1.79
N ASN A 124 1.08 -5.47 2.53
CA ASN A 124 1.86 -5.73 3.74
C ASN A 124 3.35 -5.90 3.43
N GLU A 125 3.70 -6.56 2.34
CA GLU A 125 5.10 -6.68 1.89
C GLU A 125 5.70 -5.33 1.53
N GLN A 126 4.95 -4.46 0.82
CA GLN A 126 5.39 -3.10 0.51
C GLN A 126 5.54 -2.26 1.78
N MET A 127 4.57 -2.29 2.67
CA MET A 127 4.60 -1.55 3.92
C MET A 127 5.74 -2.04 4.83
N LYS A 128 6.10 -3.32 4.79
CA LYS A 128 7.25 -3.88 5.51
C LYS A 128 8.57 -3.26 5.03
N GLN A 129 8.74 -3.03 3.73
CA GLN A 129 9.95 -2.36 3.21
C GLN A 129 10.05 -0.92 3.73
N VAL A 130 8.92 -0.21 3.81
CA VAL A 130 8.86 1.14 4.41
C VAL A 130 9.17 1.07 5.91
N ALA A 131 8.60 0.09 6.63
CA ALA A 131 8.85 -0.12 8.06
C ALA A 131 10.34 -0.34 8.36
N GLU A 132 11.03 -1.11 7.53
CA GLU A 132 12.48 -1.33 7.65
C GLU A 132 13.27 -0.02 7.51
N GLN A 133 12.93 0.83 6.51
CA GLN A 133 13.56 2.14 6.32
C GLN A 133 13.33 3.09 7.52
N LEU A 134 12.13 3.04 8.10
CA LEU A 134 11.74 3.88 9.23
C LEU A 134 12.10 3.28 10.60
N ASN A 135 12.73 2.10 10.64
CA ASN A 135 13.03 1.35 11.86
C ASN A 135 11.76 1.07 12.71
N VAL A 136 10.64 0.77 12.04
CA VAL A 136 9.40 0.32 12.67
C VAL A 136 9.38 -1.20 12.73
N LYS A 137 9.19 -1.75 13.93
CA LYS A 137 9.06 -3.21 14.09
C LYS A 137 7.68 -3.66 13.62
N PRO A 138 7.61 -4.69 12.76
CA PRO A 138 6.34 -5.30 12.37
C PRO A 138 5.55 -5.82 13.58
N PRO A 139 4.21 -5.75 13.53
CA PRO A 139 3.37 -6.37 14.56
C PRO A 139 3.51 -7.89 14.54
N THR A 140 3.46 -8.50 15.70
CA THR A 140 3.57 -9.96 15.85
C THR A 140 2.22 -10.62 16.17
N SER A 141 1.18 -9.83 16.38
CA SER A 141 -0.18 -10.30 16.64
C SER A 141 -1.21 -9.23 16.30
N LEU A 142 -2.44 -9.67 16.10
CA LEU A 142 -3.59 -8.77 15.90
C LEU A 142 -3.78 -7.84 17.10
N SER A 143 -4.33 -6.65 16.86
CA SER A 143 -4.81 -5.75 17.91
C SER A 143 -5.94 -6.39 18.75
N SER A 144 -6.23 -5.83 19.90
CA SER A 144 -7.35 -6.31 20.73
C SER A 144 -8.70 -6.13 20.02
N LYS A 145 -8.86 -5.06 19.24
CA LYS A 145 -10.05 -4.81 18.41
C LYS A 145 -10.21 -5.92 17.37
N ASP A 146 -9.16 -6.21 16.61
CA ASP A 146 -9.21 -7.17 15.50
C ASP A 146 -9.39 -8.60 16.01
N LYS A 147 -8.79 -8.95 17.16
CA LYS A 147 -9.07 -10.22 17.85
C LYS A 147 -10.55 -10.35 18.24
N ALA A 148 -11.18 -9.27 18.70
CA ALA A 148 -12.59 -9.28 19.04
C ALA A 148 -13.48 -9.42 17.79
N THR A 149 -13.17 -8.71 16.71
CA THR A 149 -13.84 -8.85 15.41
C THR A 149 -13.71 -10.28 14.88
N MET A 150 -12.50 -10.81 14.86
CA MET A 150 -12.24 -12.19 14.43
C MET A 150 -13.07 -13.20 15.24
N LYS A 151 -13.05 -13.10 16.57
CA LYS A 151 -13.83 -13.96 17.46
C LYS A 151 -15.33 -13.87 17.20
N LYS A 152 -15.85 -12.67 16.99
CA LYS A 152 -17.27 -12.42 16.66
C LYS A 152 -17.63 -13.13 15.35
N LEU A 153 -16.85 -12.93 14.29
CA LEU A 153 -17.11 -13.52 12.99
C LEU A 153 -16.96 -15.04 12.98
N GLN A 154 -15.98 -15.58 13.71
CA GLN A 154 -15.80 -17.02 13.86
C GLN A 154 -17.03 -17.72 14.47
N ALA A 155 -17.76 -17.04 15.35
CA ALA A 155 -18.96 -17.58 15.99
C ALA A 155 -20.21 -17.58 15.09
N LEU A 156 -20.18 -16.89 13.96
CA LEU A 156 -21.27 -16.79 13.01
C LEU A 156 -21.13 -17.79 11.86
N ASN A 157 -22.23 -18.15 11.22
CA ASN A 157 -22.27 -19.02 10.04
C ASN A 157 -23.35 -18.54 9.05
N GLY A 158 -23.26 -18.99 7.80
CA GLY A 158 -24.26 -18.74 6.77
C GLY A 158 -24.47 -17.24 6.53
N ASP A 159 -25.71 -16.87 6.32
CA ASP A 159 -26.11 -15.49 6.03
C ASP A 159 -25.78 -14.49 7.15
N ALA A 160 -25.79 -14.95 8.41
CA ALA A 160 -25.41 -14.11 9.54
C ALA A 160 -23.92 -13.77 9.54
N PHE A 161 -23.06 -14.70 9.11
CA PHE A 161 -21.64 -14.44 8.89
C PHE A 161 -21.43 -13.43 7.76
N ASP A 162 -22.04 -13.68 6.59
CA ASP A 162 -21.91 -12.82 5.41
C ASP A 162 -22.29 -11.38 5.73
N LYS A 163 -23.46 -11.16 6.32
CA LYS A 163 -23.92 -9.81 6.69
C LYS A 163 -23.02 -9.11 7.69
N ALA A 164 -22.52 -9.83 8.67
CA ALA A 164 -21.61 -9.27 9.67
C ALA A 164 -20.24 -8.91 9.06
N TYR A 165 -19.70 -9.77 8.20
CA TYR A 165 -18.45 -9.56 7.49
C TYR A 165 -18.56 -8.36 6.54
N ILE A 166 -19.58 -8.32 5.68
CA ILE A 166 -19.83 -7.22 4.75
C ILE A 166 -19.89 -5.88 5.49
N LYS A 167 -20.65 -5.82 6.58
CA LYS A 167 -20.79 -4.60 7.38
C LYS A 167 -19.47 -4.14 7.98
N ASP A 168 -18.65 -5.06 8.47
CA ASP A 168 -17.35 -4.78 9.06
C ASP A 168 -16.40 -4.26 7.99
N MET A 169 -16.30 -4.93 6.84
CA MET A 169 -15.46 -4.53 5.72
C MET A 169 -15.85 -3.17 5.12
N VAL A 170 -17.13 -2.87 4.94
CA VAL A 170 -17.58 -1.53 4.49
C VAL A 170 -17.11 -0.45 5.44
N SER A 171 -17.30 -0.67 6.76
CA SER A 171 -16.91 0.32 7.78
C SER A 171 -15.40 0.53 7.85
N ASP A 172 -14.63 -0.54 7.81
CA ASP A 172 -13.17 -0.48 7.94
C ASP A 172 -12.54 0.14 6.69
N HIS A 173 -12.96 -0.30 5.48
CA HIS A 173 -12.45 0.26 4.22
C HIS A 173 -12.81 1.73 3.99
N LYS A 174 -13.98 2.20 4.44
CA LYS A 174 -14.32 3.65 4.43
C LYS A 174 -13.31 4.46 5.22
N LYS A 175 -12.93 3.98 6.38
CA LYS A 175 -11.97 4.64 7.28
C LYS A 175 -10.57 4.57 6.69
N ASP A 176 -10.14 3.39 6.26
CA ASP A 176 -8.79 3.17 5.79
C ASP A 176 -8.52 3.87 4.44
N ALA A 177 -9.50 3.96 3.53
CA ALA A 177 -9.39 4.75 2.31
C ALA A 177 -9.08 6.23 2.60
N ASN A 178 -9.73 6.82 3.61
CA ASN A 178 -9.43 8.18 4.04
C ASN A 178 -8.03 8.30 4.64
N GLU A 179 -7.67 7.41 5.57
CA GLU A 179 -6.38 7.46 6.25
C GLU A 179 -5.20 7.27 5.28
N PHE A 180 -5.31 6.33 4.34
CA PHE A 180 -4.28 6.13 3.32
C PHE A 180 -4.20 7.29 2.33
N THR A 181 -5.33 7.92 2.00
CA THR A 181 -5.35 9.12 1.14
C THR A 181 -4.68 10.31 1.84
N GLU A 182 -4.97 10.54 3.10
CA GLU A 182 -4.33 11.57 3.93
C GLU A 182 -2.81 11.35 4.03
N GLU A 183 -2.40 10.11 4.32
CA GLU A 183 -0.99 9.77 4.43
C GLU A 183 -0.26 9.92 3.10
N ALA A 184 -0.86 9.55 1.98
CA ALA A 184 -0.30 9.74 0.64
C ALA A 184 0.00 11.21 0.31
N GLN A 185 -0.74 12.15 0.92
CA GLN A 185 -0.55 13.58 0.72
C GLN A 185 0.43 14.22 1.71
N HIS A 186 0.52 13.70 2.92
CA HIS A 186 1.15 14.39 4.04
C HIS A 186 2.36 13.67 4.65
N ALA A 187 2.60 12.38 4.31
CA ALA A 187 3.76 11.67 4.83
C ALA A 187 5.07 12.42 4.52
N SER A 188 5.96 12.48 5.48
CA SER A 188 7.27 13.12 5.29
C SER A 188 8.26 12.23 4.55
N ASN A 189 8.04 10.92 4.56
CA ASN A 189 8.87 9.93 3.86
C ASN A 189 8.32 9.64 2.46
N PRO A 190 9.09 9.87 1.37
CA PRO A 190 8.62 9.66 -0.01
C PRO A 190 8.23 8.20 -0.32
N ALA A 191 8.92 7.22 0.27
CA ALA A 191 8.56 5.81 0.08
C ALA A 191 7.21 5.49 0.75
N LEU A 192 6.93 6.12 1.90
CA LEU A 192 5.63 6.01 2.53
C LEU A 192 4.53 6.69 1.72
N GLN A 193 4.77 7.88 1.17
CA GLN A 193 3.81 8.55 0.28
C GLN A 193 3.40 7.63 -0.88
N GLN A 194 4.40 7.01 -1.52
CA GLN A 194 4.15 6.08 -2.63
C GLN A 194 3.37 4.84 -2.18
N ALA A 195 3.77 4.21 -1.08
CA ALA A 195 3.08 3.02 -0.55
C ALA A 195 1.65 3.34 -0.12
N ALA A 196 1.43 4.50 0.54
CA ALA A 196 0.11 4.96 0.95
C ALA A 196 -0.78 5.26 -0.27
N SER A 197 -0.25 5.89 -1.32
CA SER A 197 -0.99 6.14 -2.57
C SER A 197 -1.45 4.85 -3.24
N GLN A 198 -0.59 3.85 -3.33
CA GLN A 198 -0.94 2.54 -3.87
C GLN A 198 -1.97 1.82 -2.99
N GLY A 199 -1.80 1.90 -1.67
CA GLY A 199 -2.76 1.37 -0.70
C GLY A 199 -4.12 2.02 -0.83
N ALA A 200 -4.19 3.36 -0.92
CA ALA A 200 -5.43 4.10 -1.11
C ALA A 200 -6.21 3.65 -2.36
N GLN A 201 -5.49 3.41 -3.46
CA GLN A 201 -6.11 2.90 -4.69
C GLN A 201 -6.73 1.51 -4.48
N VAL A 202 -5.97 0.55 -3.95
CA VAL A 202 -6.43 -0.84 -3.73
C VAL A 202 -7.60 -0.88 -2.72
N ILE A 203 -7.48 -0.14 -1.62
CA ILE A 203 -8.53 -0.03 -0.59
C ILE A 203 -9.80 0.61 -1.17
N GLY A 204 -9.65 1.62 -2.03
CA GLY A 204 -10.78 2.24 -2.75
C GLY A 204 -11.50 1.27 -3.68
N GLU A 205 -10.76 0.42 -4.40
CA GLU A 205 -11.34 -0.65 -5.23
C GLU A 205 -12.07 -1.70 -4.38
N HIS A 206 -11.50 -2.09 -3.25
CA HIS A 206 -12.16 -3.00 -2.29
C HIS A 206 -13.43 -2.38 -1.72
N LEU A 207 -13.40 -1.10 -1.35
CA LEU A 207 -14.57 -0.40 -0.86
C LEU A 207 -15.72 -0.42 -1.87
N GLN A 208 -15.44 -0.10 -3.13
CA GLN A 208 -16.45 -0.15 -4.20
C GLN A 208 -17.04 -1.57 -4.36
N MET A 209 -16.20 -2.58 -4.33
CA MET A 209 -16.61 -3.97 -4.46
C MET A 209 -17.48 -4.42 -3.28
N ILE A 210 -17.06 -4.14 -2.05
CA ILE A 210 -17.81 -4.56 -0.86
C ILE A 210 -19.12 -3.81 -0.71
N GLN A 211 -19.22 -2.55 -1.17
CA GLN A 211 -20.47 -1.80 -1.24
C GLN A 211 -21.45 -2.42 -2.22
N GLN A 212 -20.99 -2.88 -3.39
CA GLN A 212 -21.85 -3.62 -4.34
C GLN A 212 -22.34 -4.93 -3.74
N ILE A 213 -21.47 -5.65 -3.03
CA ILE A 213 -21.86 -6.87 -2.31
C ILE A 213 -22.87 -6.55 -1.20
N ALA A 214 -22.70 -5.44 -0.47
CA ALA A 214 -23.63 -4.99 0.55
C ALA A 214 -25.04 -4.73 -0.02
N GLN A 215 -25.11 -4.05 -1.17
CA GLN A 215 -26.40 -3.79 -1.85
C GLN A 215 -27.09 -5.09 -2.26
N LYS A 216 -26.37 -6.03 -2.89
CA LYS A 216 -26.93 -7.34 -3.28
C LYS A 216 -27.46 -8.15 -2.08
N ASN A 217 -26.82 -8.02 -0.91
CA ASN A 217 -27.18 -8.75 0.30
C ASN A 217 -28.11 -7.99 1.24
N ASN A 218 -28.65 -6.83 0.82
CA ASN A 218 -29.50 -5.95 1.62
C ASN A 218 -28.88 -5.59 2.99
N VAL A 219 -27.57 -5.35 3.01
CA VAL A 219 -26.84 -4.86 4.19
C VAL A 219 -26.80 -3.35 4.16
N ALA A 220 -27.42 -2.72 5.19
CA ALA A 220 -27.41 -1.27 5.29
C ALA A 220 -25.99 -0.74 5.58
N GLU A 221 -25.56 0.22 4.76
CA GLU A 221 -24.35 0.99 5.01
C GLU A 221 -24.68 2.11 6.02
N LYS A 222 -23.95 2.14 7.12
CA LYS A 222 -24.04 3.25 8.09
C LYS A 222 -22.93 4.25 7.83
#